data_d6bc18eac89d407ecc47fb1e4add3d8c
#
_entry.id   d6bc18eac89d407ecc47fb1e4add3d8c
#
_cell.length_a   1.000
_cell.length_b   1.000
_cell.length_c   1.000
_cell.angle_alpha   90.00
_cell.angle_beta   90.00
_cell.angle_gamma   90.00
#
_symmetry.space_group_name_H-M   'P 1'
#
loop_
_entity.id
_entity.type
_entity.pdbx_description
1 polymer ?
#
loop_
_entity_poly.entity_id
_entity_poly.type
_entity_poly.pdbx_seq_one_letter_code
_entity_poly.pdbx_strand_id
1 'polypeptide(L)'
;MIYAFAKKKTLRINSFDEGWKIFLLSALRAITSVTLLIGYANISSGIASTINFMYPVIVALCMMFIFGEHKSWVDMLAIAAAIFGVYLLASGDSLIVENGNTKLGLTCSIISAFSFAAYYILMKRLKADKIEVVKFTTWIMLLSAVYFIICAFVLEGKLTMVTGVKNWMYILGLGLWSTMISNFTGVKAVRRIGPTLTSILGALQPVTAVVLGILFLHEHLYTRSLIGIILI
;
A
#
# COMPACT_ATOMS: atom_id res chain seq x y z
N MET A 1 -12.31 1.51 15.41
CA MET A 1 -13.60 1.57 16.10
C MET A 1 -13.42 1.61 17.62
N ILE A 2 -12.83 0.61 18.25
CA ILE A 2 -12.60 0.54 19.73
C ILE A 2 -11.87 1.78 20.28
N TYR A 3 -10.80 2.26 19.62
CA TYR A 3 -10.05 3.46 20.03
C TYR A 3 -10.85 4.77 19.91
N ALA A 4 -11.74 4.86 18.93
CA ALA A 4 -12.63 6.01 18.76
C ALA A 4 -13.68 6.08 19.86
N PHE A 5 -14.24 4.92 20.27
CA PHE A 5 -15.16 4.82 21.40
C PHE A 5 -14.48 5.17 22.73
N ALA A 6 -13.24 4.72 22.96
CA ALA A 6 -12.49 4.99 24.18
C ALA A 6 -12.17 6.49 24.39
N LYS A 7 -12.07 7.29 23.32
CA LYS A 7 -11.76 8.73 23.39
C LYS A 7 -12.94 9.68 23.10
N LYS A 8 -14.19 9.21 23.07
CA LYS A 8 -15.38 10.01 22.73
C LYS A 8 -15.24 10.85 21.45
N LYS A 9 -14.53 10.32 20.43
CA LYS A 9 -14.31 11.02 19.17
C LYS A 9 -15.48 10.78 18.24
N THR A 10 -16.03 11.85 17.68
CA THR A 10 -17.17 11.78 16.76
C THR A 10 -16.74 11.25 15.41
N LEU A 11 -17.27 10.09 15.01
CA LEU A 11 -17.08 9.51 13.67
C LEU A 11 -18.04 10.13 12.63
N ARG A 12 -18.86 11.10 13.03
CA ARG A 12 -19.84 11.73 12.15
C ARG A 12 -19.15 12.51 11.03
N ILE A 13 -19.58 12.28 9.78
CA ILE A 13 -19.18 13.09 8.63
C ILE A 13 -19.89 14.43 8.75
N ASN A 14 -19.14 15.53 8.76
CA ASN A 14 -19.68 16.86 9.06
C ASN A 14 -20.11 17.61 7.81
N SER A 15 -19.60 17.21 6.61
CA SER A 15 -19.86 17.90 5.34
C SER A 15 -19.89 16.90 4.19
N PHE A 16 -20.65 17.22 3.14
CA PHE A 16 -20.62 16.48 1.88
C PHE A 16 -19.21 16.42 1.27
N ASP A 17 -18.47 17.53 1.34
CA ASP A 17 -17.08 17.62 0.87
C ASP A 17 -16.16 16.62 1.60
N GLU A 18 -16.33 16.48 2.91
CA GLU A 18 -15.59 15.49 3.70
C GLU A 18 -15.94 14.05 3.27
N GLY A 19 -17.23 13.77 3.10
CA GLY A 19 -17.71 12.46 2.66
C GLY A 19 -17.18 12.07 1.28
N TRP A 20 -17.20 12.99 0.33
CA TRP A 20 -16.69 12.77 -1.02
C TRP A 20 -15.19 12.47 -1.04
N LYS A 21 -14.38 13.21 -0.27
CA LYS A 21 -12.93 12.96 -0.15
C LYS A 21 -12.65 11.58 0.40
N ILE A 22 -13.36 11.19 1.45
CA ILE A 22 -13.23 9.87 2.04
C ILE A 22 -13.63 8.78 1.03
N PHE A 23 -14.75 8.97 0.32
CA PHE A 23 -15.22 8.03 -0.70
C PHE A 23 -14.19 7.83 -1.82
N LEU A 24 -13.68 8.91 -2.40
CA LEU A 24 -12.70 8.87 -3.47
C LEU A 24 -11.40 8.19 -3.02
N LEU A 25 -10.88 8.56 -1.84
CA LEU A 25 -9.63 8.02 -1.32
C LEU A 25 -9.77 6.55 -0.90
N SER A 26 -10.93 6.15 -0.40
CA SER A 26 -11.19 4.73 -0.11
C SER A 26 -11.30 3.89 -1.39
N ALA A 27 -11.86 4.44 -2.46
CA ALA A 27 -11.90 3.77 -3.77
C ALA A 27 -10.48 3.56 -4.32
N LEU A 28 -9.62 4.59 -4.30
CA LEU A 28 -8.21 4.46 -4.72
C LEU A 28 -7.47 3.42 -3.88
N ARG A 29 -7.70 3.39 -2.58
CA ARG A 29 -7.10 2.41 -1.68
C ARG A 29 -7.58 0.99 -1.98
N ALA A 30 -8.86 0.81 -2.25
CA ALA A 30 -9.43 -0.47 -2.65
C ALA A 30 -8.89 -0.94 -4.01
N ILE A 31 -8.86 -0.06 -5.02
CA ILE A 31 -8.28 -0.36 -6.34
C ILE A 31 -6.83 -0.83 -6.17
N THR A 32 -6.00 -0.09 -5.41
CA THR A 32 -4.63 -0.48 -5.12
C THR A 32 -4.54 -1.90 -4.60
N SER A 33 -5.34 -2.24 -3.61
CA SER A 33 -5.25 -3.55 -2.95
C SER A 33 -5.80 -4.68 -3.84
N VAL A 34 -6.93 -4.46 -4.52
CA VAL A 34 -7.53 -5.47 -5.42
C VAL A 34 -6.61 -5.75 -6.62
N THR A 35 -6.10 -4.70 -7.27
CA THR A 35 -5.23 -4.88 -8.43
C THR A 35 -3.89 -5.51 -8.05
N LEU A 36 -3.33 -5.19 -6.88
CA LEU A 36 -2.13 -5.84 -6.38
C LEU A 36 -2.38 -7.33 -6.07
N LEU A 37 -3.54 -7.66 -5.51
CA LEU A 37 -3.91 -9.05 -5.23
C LEU A 37 -4.04 -9.86 -6.52
N ILE A 38 -4.68 -9.28 -7.56
CA ILE A 38 -4.73 -9.88 -8.90
C ILE A 38 -3.31 -10.03 -9.48
N GLY A 39 -2.43 -9.06 -9.24
CA GLY A 39 -1.02 -9.14 -9.58
C GLY A 39 -0.36 -10.39 -8.98
N TYR A 40 -0.47 -10.58 -7.67
CA TYR A 40 0.09 -11.73 -6.96
C TYR A 40 -0.49 -13.08 -7.41
N ALA A 41 -1.72 -13.12 -7.88
CA ALA A 41 -2.33 -14.34 -8.40
C ALA A 41 -1.82 -14.73 -9.81
N ASN A 42 -1.19 -13.81 -10.54
CA ASN A 42 -0.83 -14.00 -11.94
C ASN A 42 0.67 -13.92 -12.24
N ILE A 43 1.45 -13.27 -11.38
CA ILE A 43 2.93 -13.20 -11.47
C ILE A 43 3.53 -13.38 -10.08
N SER A 44 4.84 -13.64 -10.02
CA SER A 44 5.52 -13.82 -8.74
C SER A 44 5.32 -12.62 -7.82
N SER A 45 5.14 -12.87 -6.52
CA SER A 45 4.87 -11.85 -5.52
C SER A 45 6.01 -10.83 -5.41
N GLY A 46 7.24 -11.26 -5.61
CA GLY A 46 8.41 -10.40 -5.64
C GLY A 46 8.34 -9.37 -6.77
N ILE A 47 7.99 -9.81 -8.00
CA ILE A 47 7.88 -8.90 -9.15
C ILE A 47 6.69 -7.96 -9.01
N ALA A 48 5.52 -8.48 -8.62
CA ALA A 48 4.34 -7.65 -8.39
C ALA A 48 4.60 -6.57 -7.32
N SER A 49 5.28 -6.95 -6.23
CA SER A 49 5.72 -6.01 -5.19
C SER A 49 6.69 -4.97 -5.72
N THR A 50 7.70 -5.38 -6.49
CA THR A 50 8.69 -4.47 -7.09
C THR A 50 8.01 -3.41 -7.96
N ILE A 51 7.07 -3.83 -8.82
CA ILE A 51 6.29 -2.90 -9.64
C ILE A 51 5.46 -1.97 -8.76
N ASN A 52 4.81 -2.48 -7.73
CA ASN A 52 4.03 -1.65 -6.81
C ASN A 52 4.92 -0.64 -6.07
N PHE A 53 6.15 -1.02 -5.69
CA PHE A 53 7.12 -0.12 -5.06
C PHE A 53 7.67 0.99 -5.97
N MET A 54 7.23 1.06 -7.22
CA MET A 54 7.46 2.25 -8.06
C MET A 54 6.59 3.45 -7.65
N TYR A 55 5.59 3.27 -6.77
CA TYR A 55 4.74 4.38 -6.33
C TYR A 55 5.49 5.59 -5.74
N PRO A 56 6.62 5.47 -5.01
CA PRO A 56 7.36 6.64 -4.52
C PRO A 56 7.92 7.50 -5.66
N VAL A 57 8.38 6.86 -6.73
CA VAL A 57 8.84 7.57 -7.93
C VAL A 57 7.70 8.33 -8.58
N ILE A 58 6.56 7.66 -8.76
CA ILE A 58 5.37 8.30 -9.34
C ILE A 58 4.94 9.50 -8.48
N VAL A 59 4.93 9.35 -7.14
CA VAL A 59 4.65 10.45 -6.22
C VAL A 59 5.65 11.59 -6.42
N ALA A 60 6.95 11.30 -6.41
CA ALA A 60 8.00 12.32 -6.52
C ALA A 60 7.93 13.05 -7.87
N LEU A 61 7.77 12.32 -8.97
CA LEU A 61 7.63 12.90 -10.31
C LEU A 61 6.36 13.76 -10.42
N CYS A 62 5.24 13.30 -9.94
CA CYS A 62 4.00 14.09 -9.93
C CYS A 62 4.14 15.35 -9.06
N MET A 63 4.75 15.25 -7.89
CA MET A 63 4.93 16.39 -6.99
C MET A 63 5.90 17.42 -7.60
N MET A 64 6.92 16.97 -8.33
CA MET A 64 7.87 17.82 -9.02
C MET A 64 7.26 18.48 -10.27
N PHE A 65 6.76 17.67 -11.22
CA PHE A 65 6.35 18.19 -12.54
C PHE A 65 4.96 18.83 -12.54
N ILE A 66 4.02 18.31 -11.76
CA ILE A 66 2.64 18.80 -11.77
C ILE A 66 2.44 19.87 -10.70
N PHE A 67 3.13 19.73 -9.56
CA PHE A 67 2.89 20.59 -8.40
C PHE A 67 4.05 21.53 -8.07
N GLY A 68 5.14 21.50 -8.85
CA GLY A 68 6.24 22.44 -8.74
C GLY A 68 7.05 22.34 -7.44
N GLU A 69 7.05 21.19 -6.77
CA GLU A 69 7.92 20.98 -5.61
C GLU A 69 9.37 20.90 -6.07
N HIS A 70 10.22 21.78 -5.50
CA HIS A 70 11.66 21.71 -5.74
C HIS A 70 12.22 20.46 -5.05
N LYS A 71 12.89 19.62 -5.83
CA LYS A 71 13.60 18.43 -5.35
C LYS A 71 15.08 18.55 -5.64
N SER A 72 15.86 18.08 -4.69
CA SER A 72 17.31 17.94 -4.89
C SER A 72 17.60 16.77 -5.84
N TRP A 73 18.67 16.87 -6.61
CA TRP A 73 19.22 15.73 -7.35
C TRP A 73 19.50 14.53 -6.45
N VAL A 74 19.81 14.78 -5.16
CA VAL A 74 20.02 13.75 -4.15
C VAL A 74 18.76 12.94 -3.90
N ASP A 75 17.58 13.59 -3.85
CA ASP A 75 16.29 12.90 -3.69
C ASP A 75 16.01 11.96 -4.88
N MET A 76 16.31 12.41 -6.09
CA MET A 76 16.12 11.59 -7.30
C MET A 76 17.08 10.39 -7.33
N LEU A 77 18.33 10.57 -6.95
CA LEU A 77 19.30 9.48 -6.83
C LEU A 77 18.88 8.48 -5.75
N ALA A 78 18.40 8.95 -4.60
CA ALA A 78 17.91 8.10 -3.52
C ALA A 78 16.70 7.26 -3.97
N ILE A 79 15.77 7.86 -4.69
CA ILE A 79 14.60 7.15 -5.25
C ILE A 79 15.05 6.08 -6.26
N ALA A 80 15.97 6.43 -7.19
CA ALA A 80 16.49 5.49 -8.16
C ALA A 80 17.24 4.33 -7.50
N ALA A 81 18.05 4.61 -6.48
CA ALA A 81 18.76 3.59 -5.71
C ALA A 81 17.79 2.67 -4.98
N ALA A 82 16.76 3.21 -4.33
CA ALA A 82 15.75 2.43 -3.64
C ALA A 82 14.98 1.48 -4.59
N ILE A 83 14.62 1.95 -5.80
CA ILE A 83 13.96 1.10 -6.80
C ILE A 83 14.88 -0.02 -7.27
N PHE A 84 16.14 0.33 -7.56
CA PHE A 84 17.12 -0.66 -7.99
C PHE A 84 17.38 -1.68 -6.88
N GLY A 85 17.42 -1.25 -5.61
CA GLY A 85 17.51 -2.12 -4.45
C GLY A 85 16.32 -3.08 -4.35
N VAL A 86 15.09 -2.58 -4.50
CA VAL A 86 13.87 -3.41 -4.51
C VAL A 86 13.88 -4.38 -5.70
N TYR A 87 14.32 -3.95 -6.88
CA TYR A 87 14.49 -4.82 -8.04
C TYR A 87 15.48 -5.97 -7.77
N LEU A 88 16.60 -5.68 -7.13
CA LEU A 88 17.59 -6.72 -6.76
C LEU A 88 17.02 -7.72 -5.75
N LEU A 89 16.21 -7.25 -4.79
CA LEU A 89 15.52 -8.12 -3.82
C LEU A 89 14.55 -9.08 -4.52
N ALA A 90 13.84 -8.60 -5.55
CA ALA A 90 12.85 -9.37 -6.28
C ALA A 90 13.42 -10.24 -7.42
N SER A 91 14.69 -10.02 -7.83
CA SER A 91 15.28 -10.66 -9.03
C SER A 91 15.54 -12.18 -8.89
N GLY A 92 15.27 -12.78 -7.73
CA GLY A 92 15.35 -14.23 -7.53
C GLY A 92 14.13 -15.00 -8.03
N ASP A 93 13.02 -14.33 -8.27
CA ASP A 93 11.75 -14.96 -8.59
C ASP A 93 11.57 -15.13 -10.11
N SER A 94 11.01 -16.28 -10.52
CA SER A 94 10.53 -16.44 -11.89
C SER A 94 9.29 -15.58 -12.13
N LEU A 95 9.17 -15.01 -13.34
CA LEU A 95 7.95 -14.24 -13.72
C LEU A 95 6.68 -15.08 -13.73
N ILE A 96 6.84 -16.40 -13.90
CA ILE A 96 5.75 -17.31 -14.22
C ILE A 96 5.19 -17.91 -12.94
N VAL A 97 3.91 -17.67 -12.70
CA VAL A 97 3.08 -18.44 -11.78
C VAL A 97 2.38 -19.52 -12.60
N GLU A 98 2.32 -20.74 -12.11
CA GLU A 98 1.63 -21.84 -12.76
C GLU A 98 0.17 -21.43 -13.06
N ASN A 99 -0.22 -21.49 -14.34
CA ASN A 99 -1.51 -21.01 -14.86
C ASN A 99 -1.78 -19.49 -14.73
N GLY A 100 -0.78 -18.67 -14.44
CA GLY A 100 -0.93 -17.22 -14.33
C GLY A 100 -0.90 -16.49 -15.69
N ASN A 101 -1.70 -15.44 -15.82
CA ASN A 101 -1.67 -14.54 -16.97
C ASN A 101 -0.69 -13.39 -16.72
N THR A 102 0.53 -13.51 -17.24
CA THR A 102 1.61 -12.53 -17.04
C THR A 102 1.21 -11.12 -17.46
N LYS A 103 0.49 -10.95 -18.57
CA LYS A 103 0.04 -9.61 -19.03
C LYS A 103 -0.93 -8.99 -18.03
N LEU A 104 -1.89 -9.76 -17.56
CA LEU A 104 -2.86 -9.32 -16.55
C LEU A 104 -2.14 -8.96 -15.24
N GLY A 105 -1.24 -9.80 -14.78
CA GLY A 105 -0.47 -9.58 -13.55
C GLY A 105 0.37 -8.30 -13.60
N LEU A 106 1.11 -8.07 -14.69
CA LEU A 106 1.89 -6.86 -14.90
C LEU A 106 1.01 -5.60 -14.95
N THR A 107 -0.06 -5.64 -15.75
CA THR A 107 -0.98 -4.49 -15.88
C THR A 107 -1.62 -4.13 -14.54
N CYS A 108 -2.12 -5.12 -13.80
CA CYS A 108 -2.73 -4.90 -12.50
C CYS A 108 -1.72 -4.34 -11.48
N SER A 109 -0.48 -4.84 -11.46
CA SER A 109 0.57 -4.32 -10.57
C SER A 109 0.93 -2.86 -10.89
N ILE A 110 0.98 -2.48 -12.17
CA ILE A 110 1.19 -1.09 -12.61
C ILE A 110 0.03 -0.21 -12.15
N ILE A 111 -1.22 -0.62 -12.38
CA ILE A 111 -2.41 0.12 -11.92
C ILE A 111 -2.38 0.30 -10.41
N SER A 112 -1.96 -0.72 -9.66
CA SER A 112 -1.79 -0.64 -8.21
C SER A 112 -0.81 0.46 -7.80
N ALA A 113 0.37 0.54 -8.44
CA ALA A 113 1.38 1.56 -8.16
C ALA A 113 0.85 2.98 -8.42
N PHE A 114 0.18 3.20 -9.55
CA PHE A 114 -0.42 4.51 -9.88
C PHE A 114 -1.57 4.89 -8.93
N SER A 115 -2.46 3.96 -8.61
CA SER A 115 -3.54 4.18 -7.65
C SER A 115 -3.01 4.53 -6.25
N PHE A 116 -1.96 3.86 -5.82
CA PHE A 116 -1.37 4.12 -4.51
C PHE A 116 -0.67 5.48 -4.47
N ALA A 117 0.05 5.85 -5.53
CA ALA A 117 0.61 7.18 -5.68
C ALA A 117 -0.47 8.27 -5.65
N ALA A 118 -1.54 8.08 -6.43
CA ALA A 118 -2.68 8.99 -6.47
C ALA A 118 -3.34 9.14 -5.08
N TYR A 119 -3.49 8.05 -4.32
CA TYR A 119 -4.00 8.10 -2.95
C TYR A 119 -3.18 9.04 -2.05
N TYR A 120 -1.85 8.94 -2.05
CA TYR A 120 -0.98 9.80 -1.22
C TYR A 120 -1.03 11.26 -1.66
N ILE A 121 -0.95 11.50 -2.97
CA ILE A 121 -0.97 12.85 -3.54
C ILE A 121 -2.32 13.53 -3.25
N LEU A 122 -3.43 12.85 -3.57
CA LEU A 122 -4.77 13.40 -3.39
C LEU A 122 -5.14 13.57 -1.92
N MET A 123 -4.68 12.70 -1.03
CA MET A 123 -4.88 12.88 0.41
C MET A 123 -4.38 14.26 0.88
N LYS A 124 -3.22 14.69 0.39
CA LYS A 124 -2.65 16.01 0.71
C LYS A 124 -3.35 17.13 -0.05
N ARG A 125 -3.56 16.97 -1.35
CA ARG A 125 -4.10 18.01 -2.23
C ARG A 125 -5.56 18.36 -1.93
N LEU A 126 -6.38 17.37 -1.63
CA LEU A 126 -7.76 17.56 -1.21
C LEU A 126 -7.87 18.02 0.26
N LYS A 127 -6.74 18.25 0.93
CA LYS A 127 -6.70 18.59 2.36
C LYS A 127 -7.43 17.57 3.25
N ALA A 128 -7.51 16.32 2.78
CA ALA A 128 -8.07 15.20 3.55
C ALA A 128 -7.19 14.85 4.76
N ASP A 129 -5.93 15.25 4.72
CA ASP A 129 -4.99 15.18 5.84
C ASP A 129 -5.42 16.06 7.04
N LYS A 130 -6.34 17.03 6.85
CA LYS A 130 -6.94 17.84 7.93
C LYS A 130 -8.08 17.14 8.67
N ILE A 131 -8.69 16.12 8.05
CA ILE A 131 -9.74 15.31 8.70
C ILE A 131 -9.12 14.55 9.85
N GLU A 132 -9.79 14.42 10.98
CA GLU A 132 -9.26 13.69 12.13
C GLU A 132 -8.76 12.28 11.74
N VAL A 133 -7.52 11.90 12.14
CA VAL A 133 -6.86 10.65 11.70
C VAL A 133 -7.70 9.41 11.99
N VAL A 134 -8.27 9.33 13.21
CA VAL A 134 -9.06 8.16 13.61
C VAL A 134 -10.32 8.05 12.75
N LYS A 135 -11.04 9.16 12.57
CA LYS A 135 -12.23 9.25 11.73
C LYS A 135 -11.90 8.86 10.29
N PHE A 136 -10.88 9.51 9.71
CA PHE A 136 -10.45 9.26 8.34
C PHE A 136 -10.07 7.80 8.11
N THR A 137 -9.19 7.24 8.95
CA THR A 137 -8.74 5.85 8.83
C THR A 137 -9.90 4.87 8.99
N THR A 138 -10.81 5.10 9.96
CA THR A 138 -11.97 4.23 10.17
C THR A 138 -12.86 4.18 8.94
N TRP A 139 -13.21 5.34 8.37
CA TRP A 139 -14.06 5.40 7.18
C TRP A 139 -13.39 4.83 5.94
N ILE A 140 -12.08 5.10 5.73
CA ILE A 140 -11.32 4.48 4.63
C ILE A 140 -11.38 2.97 4.74
N MET A 141 -11.15 2.39 5.91
CA MET A 141 -11.17 0.93 6.10
C MET A 141 -12.57 0.33 5.89
N LEU A 142 -13.61 0.99 6.41
CA LEU A 142 -15.01 0.53 6.24
C LEU A 142 -15.43 0.54 4.77
N LEU A 143 -15.21 1.66 4.08
CA LEU A 143 -15.57 1.77 2.66
C LEU A 143 -14.71 0.84 1.79
N SER A 144 -13.41 0.70 2.08
CA SER A 144 -12.58 -0.27 1.37
C SER A 144 -13.09 -1.70 1.55
N ALA A 145 -13.55 -2.08 2.74
CA ALA A 145 -14.17 -3.39 2.96
C ALA A 145 -15.44 -3.59 2.11
N VAL A 146 -16.28 -2.56 1.98
CA VAL A 146 -17.45 -2.61 1.09
C VAL A 146 -17.02 -2.80 -0.37
N TYR A 147 -16.02 -2.06 -0.84
CA TYR A 147 -15.49 -2.25 -2.20
C TYR A 147 -14.92 -3.67 -2.41
N PHE A 148 -14.22 -4.24 -1.43
CA PHE A 148 -13.73 -5.61 -1.51
C PHE A 148 -14.88 -6.63 -1.63
N ILE A 149 -15.95 -6.45 -0.85
CA ILE A 149 -17.13 -7.31 -0.93
C ILE A 149 -17.78 -7.22 -2.32
N ILE A 150 -17.94 -6.01 -2.85
CA ILE A 150 -18.47 -5.81 -4.20
C ILE A 150 -17.60 -6.49 -5.25
N CYS A 151 -16.26 -6.28 -5.17
CA CYS A 151 -15.32 -6.92 -6.09
C CYS A 151 -15.37 -8.45 -6.01
N ALA A 152 -15.48 -9.03 -4.82
CA ALA A 152 -15.57 -10.47 -4.65
C ALA A 152 -16.84 -11.03 -5.32
N PHE A 153 -17.98 -10.36 -5.18
CA PHE A 153 -19.21 -10.76 -5.88
C PHE A 153 -19.11 -10.62 -7.40
N VAL A 154 -18.44 -9.57 -7.89
CA VAL A 154 -18.29 -9.34 -9.34
C VAL A 154 -17.30 -10.33 -9.96
N LEU A 155 -16.22 -10.67 -9.29
CA LEU A 155 -15.15 -11.51 -9.82
C LEU A 155 -15.41 -13.01 -9.62
N GLU A 156 -15.93 -13.40 -8.47
CA GLU A 156 -16.07 -14.81 -8.09
C GLU A 156 -17.54 -15.27 -8.02
N GLY A 157 -18.51 -14.36 -8.08
CA GLY A 157 -19.93 -14.64 -7.99
C GLY A 157 -20.41 -15.14 -6.63
N LYS A 158 -19.50 -15.35 -5.68
CA LYS A 158 -19.80 -15.87 -4.33
C LYS A 158 -18.79 -15.37 -3.31
N LEU A 159 -19.23 -15.26 -2.06
CA LEU A 159 -18.33 -15.08 -0.92
C LEU A 159 -18.00 -16.44 -0.30
N THR A 160 -16.73 -16.78 -0.30
CA THR A 160 -16.27 -18.00 0.37
C THR A 160 -16.10 -17.71 1.86
N MET A 161 -16.88 -18.38 2.69
CA MET A 161 -16.75 -18.26 4.15
C MET A 161 -15.51 -18.98 4.63
N VAL A 162 -14.67 -18.24 5.36
CA VAL A 162 -13.50 -18.83 6.00
C VAL A 162 -13.93 -19.70 7.16
N THR A 163 -13.55 -20.97 7.16
CA THR A 163 -13.85 -21.95 8.20
C THR A 163 -12.64 -22.13 9.12
N GLY A 164 -12.91 -22.37 10.41
CA GLY A 164 -11.89 -22.65 11.43
C GLY A 164 -11.42 -21.43 12.22
N VAL A 165 -11.39 -21.58 13.53
CA VAL A 165 -11.01 -20.54 14.50
C VAL A 165 -9.58 -20.02 14.23
N LYS A 166 -8.65 -20.90 13.87
CA LYS A 166 -7.26 -20.55 13.58
C LYS A 166 -7.15 -19.55 12.40
N ASN A 167 -7.91 -19.77 11.34
CA ASN A 167 -7.95 -18.88 10.18
C ASN A 167 -8.55 -17.51 10.55
N TRP A 168 -9.59 -17.49 11.36
CA TRP A 168 -10.16 -16.25 11.89
C TRP A 168 -9.17 -15.47 12.75
N MET A 169 -8.37 -16.14 13.59
CA MET A 169 -7.32 -15.49 14.39
C MET A 169 -6.26 -14.84 13.49
N TYR A 170 -5.84 -15.49 12.41
CA TYR A 170 -4.90 -14.91 11.44
C TYR A 170 -5.49 -13.70 10.72
N ILE A 171 -6.74 -13.78 10.26
CA ILE A 171 -7.42 -12.66 9.57
C ILE A 171 -7.57 -11.46 10.52
N LEU A 172 -7.99 -11.70 11.75
CA LEU A 172 -8.12 -10.64 12.77
C LEU A 172 -6.76 -10.05 13.13
N GLY A 173 -5.72 -10.86 13.27
CA GLY A 173 -4.36 -10.41 13.52
C GLY A 173 -3.84 -9.51 12.39
N LEU A 174 -3.97 -9.94 11.14
CA LEU A 174 -3.58 -9.13 9.98
C LEU A 174 -4.41 -7.85 9.84
N GLY A 175 -5.72 -7.93 10.02
CA GLY A 175 -6.62 -6.79 9.87
C GLY A 175 -6.44 -5.75 10.98
N LEU A 176 -6.43 -6.17 12.23
CA LEU A 176 -6.36 -5.25 13.37
C LEU A 176 -4.93 -4.76 13.63
N TRP A 177 -3.95 -5.65 13.60
CA TRP A 177 -2.58 -5.31 13.98
C TRP A 177 -1.82 -4.68 12.81
N SER A 178 -1.67 -5.42 11.72
CA SER A 178 -0.87 -4.94 10.58
C SER A 178 -1.58 -3.81 9.83
N THR A 179 -2.80 -4.03 9.36
CA THR A 179 -3.50 -3.09 8.47
C THR A 179 -3.92 -1.82 9.20
N MET A 180 -4.49 -1.91 10.41
CA MET A 180 -4.98 -0.74 11.14
C MET A 180 -3.82 0.16 11.60
N ILE A 181 -2.75 -0.41 12.16
CA ILE A 181 -1.60 0.36 12.64
C ILE A 181 -0.88 1.00 11.46
N SER A 182 -0.66 0.26 10.38
CA SER A 182 0.01 0.76 9.17
C SER A 182 -0.76 1.93 8.54
N ASN A 183 -2.07 1.80 8.32
CA ASN A 183 -2.88 2.89 7.77
C ASN A 183 -2.90 4.12 8.68
N PHE A 184 -3.05 3.93 10.00
CA PHE A 184 -3.04 5.03 10.96
C PHE A 184 -1.70 5.79 10.97
N THR A 185 -0.60 5.04 10.93
CA THR A 185 0.76 5.60 10.89
C THR A 185 1.02 6.29 9.57
N GLY A 186 0.63 5.69 8.44
CA GLY A 186 0.76 6.27 7.11
C GLY A 186 0.02 7.61 6.97
N VAL A 187 -1.23 7.69 7.42
CA VAL A 187 -1.99 8.95 7.42
C VAL A 187 -1.31 10.02 8.29
N LYS A 188 -0.79 9.64 9.45
CA LYS A 188 -0.02 10.58 10.30
C LYS A 188 1.28 11.04 9.64
N ALA A 189 1.98 10.15 8.97
CA ALA A 189 3.22 10.46 8.27
C ALA A 189 2.97 11.49 7.16
N VAL A 190 1.97 11.25 6.29
CA VAL A 190 1.63 12.21 5.22
C VAL A 190 1.28 13.59 5.77
N ARG A 191 0.63 13.66 6.93
CA ARG A 191 0.32 14.94 7.59
C ARG A 191 1.55 15.69 8.04
N ARG A 192 2.54 14.98 8.60
CA ARG A 192 3.73 15.59 9.22
C ARG A 192 4.81 15.92 8.21
N ILE A 193 5.11 14.99 7.33
CA ILE A 193 6.27 15.06 6.42
C ILE A 193 5.89 15.11 4.94
N GLY A 194 4.61 15.06 4.63
CA GLY A 194 4.09 15.12 3.25
C GLY A 194 4.11 13.78 2.53
N PRO A 195 3.49 13.71 1.32
CA PRO A 195 3.35 12.47 0.57
C PRO A 195 4.68 11.93 0.05
N THR A 196 5.58 12.79 -0.40
CA THR A 196 6.87 12.40 -1.00
C THR A 196 7.76 11.68 0.01
N LEU A 197 8.06 12.31 1.15
CA LEU A 197 8.90 11.68 2.18
C LEU A 197 8.23 10.43 2.78
N THR A 198 6.90 10.45 2.94
CA THR A 198 6.17 9.26 3.40
C THR A 198 6.30 8.09 2.43
N SER A 199 6.23 8.36 1.11
CA SER A 199 6.36 7.32 0.09
C SER A 199 7.79 6.77 0.02
N ILE A 200 8.81 7.63 0.15
CA ILE A 200 10.22 7.21 0.19
C ILE A 200 10.48 6.31 1.41
N LEU A 201 10.00 6.71 2.60
CA LEU A 201 10.09 5.87 3.80
C LEU A 201 9.34 4.54 3.66
N GLY A 202 8.29 4.51 2.84
CA GLY A 202 7.59 3.29 2.46
C GLY A 202 8.46 2.27 1.72
N ALA A 203 9.52 2.71 1.03
CA ALA A 203 10.48 1.82 0.39
C ALA A 203 11.29 0.96 1.38
N LEU A 204 11.28 1.28 2.67
CA LEU A 204 11.84 0.42 3.71
C LEU A 204 11.01 -0.85 3.99
N GLN A 205 9.80 -0.96 3.45
CA GLN A 205 8.95 -2.15 3.65
C GLN A 205 9.61 -3.45 3.15
N PRO A 206 10.20 -3.52 1.94
CA PRO A 206 10.91 -4.72 1.50
C PRO A 206 12.09 -5.10 2.40
N VAL A 207 12.84 -4.10 2.88
CA VAL A 207 13.97 -4.33 3.80
C VAL A 207 13.48 -4.98 5.09
N THR A 208 12.43 -4.42 5.70
CA THR A 208 11.85 -5.01 6.92
C THR A 208 11.29 -6.40 6.68
N ALA A 209 10.68 -6.65 5.53
CA ALA A 209 10.18 -7.99 5.18
C ALA A 209 11.32 -9.03 5.11
N VAL A 210 12.43 -8.70 4.44
CA VAL A 210 13.61 -9.58 4.36
C VAL A 210 14.24 -9.81 5.74
N VAL A 211 14.44 -8.76 6.53
CA VAL A 211 14.99 -8.89 7.88
C VAL A 211 14.13 -9.80 8.77
N LEU A 212 12.81 -9.63 8.71
CA LEU A 212 11.88 -10.50 9.46
C LEU A 212 11.86 -11.93 8.92
N GLY A 213 11.96 -12.12 7.60
CA GLY A 213 12.10 -13.43 6.96
C GLY A 213 13.32 -14.20 7.48
N ILE A 214 14.47 -13.52 7.58
CA ILE A 214 15.69 -14.12 8.13
C ILE A 214 15.54 -14.47 9.62
N LEU A 215 15.04 -13.50 10.42
CA LEU A 215 14.96 -13.66 11.88
C LEU A 215 13.93 -14.71 12.33
N PHE A 216 12.78 -14.77 11.66
CA PHE A 216 11.64 -15.58 12.09
C PHE A 216 11.37 -16.80 11.23
N LEU A 217 11.73 -16.75 9.92
CA LEU A 217 11.49 -17.83 8.97
C LEU A 217 12.78 -18.58 8.62
N HIS A 218 13.94 -18.14 9.15
CA HIS A 218 15.26 -18.70 8.88
C HIS A 218 15.59 -18.76 7.37
N GLU A 219 15.13 -17.75 6.61
CA GLU A 219 15.42 -17.63 5.20
C GLU A 219 16.89 -17.32 4.97
N HIS A 220 17.49 -17.92 3.94
CA HIS A 220 18.88 -17.67 3.59
C HIS A 220 19.04 -16.35 2.84
N LEU A 221 19.97 -15.51 3.29
CA LEU A 221 20.36 -14.29 2.59
C LEU A 221 21.15 -14.63 1.33
N TYR A 222 20.60 -14.27 0.18
CA TYR A 222 21.37 -14.24 -1.05
C TYR A 222 22.17 -12.93 -1.14
N THR A 223 23.37 -12.98 -1.72
CA THR A 223 24.23 -11.79 -1.90
C THR A 223 23.51 -10.63 -2.60
N ARG A 224 22.61 -10.95 -3.55
CA ARG A 224 21.78 -9.96 -4.25
C ARG A 224 20.83 -9.23 -3.30
N SER A 225 20.22 -9.95 -2.38
CA SER A 225 19.33 -9.38 -1.36
C SER A 225 20.09 -8.42 -0.43
N LEU A 226 21.32 -8.77 -0.06
CA LEU A 226 22.17 -7.92 0.77
C LEU A 226 22.49 -6.58 0.06
N ILE A 227 22.87 -6.63 -1.22
CA ILE A 227 23.12 -5.43 -2.02
C ILE A 227 21.85 -4.59 -2.13
N GLY A 228 20.69 -5.22 -2.37
CA GLY A 228 19.39 -4.56 -2.42
C GLY A 228 19.07 -3.81 -1.12
N ILE A 229 19.33 -4.42 0.03
CA ILE A 229 19.11 -3.81 1.36
C ILE A 229 20.00 -2.57 1.56
N ILE A 230 21.26 -2.62 1.14
CA ILE A 230 22.21 -1.49 1.29
C ILE A 230 21.81 -0.30 0.39
N LEU A 231 21.18 -0.56 -0.75
CA LEU A 231 20.76 0.47 -1.70
C LEU A 231 19.45 1.18 -1.31
N ILE A 232 18.64 0.55 -0.48
CA ILE A 232 17.39 1.13 0.04
C ILE A 232 17.66 2.00 1.26
#